data_b53742e359c88f562e72fe6cf43414dd
#
_entry.id   b53742e359c88f562e72fe6cf43414dd
#
_cell.length_a   1.000
_cell.length_b   1.000
_cell.length_c   1.000
_cell.angle_alpha   90.00
_cell.angle_beta   90.00
_cell.angle_gamma   90.00
#
_symmetry.space_group_name_H-M   'P 1'
#
loop_
_entity.id
_entity.type
_entity.pdbx_description
1 polymer ?
#
loop_
_entity_poly.entity_id
_entity_poly.type
_entity_poly.pdbx_seq_one_letter_code
_entity_poly.pdbx_strand_id
1 'polypeptide(L)'
;LFTDRNAWPRFSGDKGLMNYTKLPNITKKIARDRIAVGCHWMAVPGKEYSLNDCVKINVAKVYDLSFREMMDHKDEEVPSMERLLSIFKRHLKRAVEVIAEGLNIHMAKQQYVTPELVMNLMMHNTIETGTDITVCAEIQTLCLDGAGLATVADSLAAIEQRVIKEKRLTWEELDQVLKSNFEGVKGERIRLMLKSSERYCQGNSLGDKWADYLSRLFADYVVNQPMPEGRCLVPGWFSWSNTIVMGKQVGATPDGRFAGTPI
;
A
#
# COMPACT_ATOMS: atom_id res chain seq x y z
N LEU A 1 22.63 -9.89 -21.46
CA LEU A 1 21.21 -9.61 -21.05
C LEU A 1 20.93 -8.12 -20.93
N PHE A 2 21.78 -7.36 -20.21
CA PHE A 2 21.55 -5.91 -20.03
C PHE A 2 21.72 -5.06 -21.30
N THR A 3 22.44 -5.57 -22.29
CA THR A 3 22.65 -4.88 -23.56
C THR A 3 21.61 -5.21 -24.62
N ASP A 4 20.79 -6.23 -24.40
CA ASP A 4 19.70 -6.60 -25.28
C ASP A 4 18.51 -5.68 -25.08
N ARG A 5 18.22 -4.83 -26.08
CA ARG A 5 17.11 -3.87 -26.02
C ARG A 5 15.73 -4.52 -26.11
N ASN A 6 15.66 -5.80 -26.41
CA ASN A 6 14.43 -6.58 -26.49
C ASN A 6 14.17 -7.42 -25.23
N ALA A 7 15.14 -7.46 -24.28
CA ALA A 7 15.00 -8.18 -23.02
C ALA A 7 14.90 -7.21 -21.84
N TRP A 8 13.96 -7.50 -20.96
CA TRP A 8 13.75 -6.77 -19.69
C TRP A 8 13.97 -7.75 -18.54
N PRO A 9 15.24 -8.09 -18.24
CA PRO A 9 15.53 -9.07 -17.19
C PRO A 9 15.12 -8.54 -15.83
N ARG A 10 14.50 -9.41 -15.02
CA ARG A 10 14.24 -9.16 -13.62
C ARG A 10 15.21 -9.92 -12.76
N PHE A 11 15.72 -9.25 -11.77
CA PHE A 11 16.59 -9.83 -10.76
C PHE A 11 15.91 -9.77 -9.41
N SER A 12 15.63 -10.95 -8.86
CA SER A 12 15.17 -11.07 -7.47
C SER A 12 16.34 -11.58 -6.64
N GLY A 13 16.83 -10.71 -5.76
CA GLY A 13 17.91 -11.07 -4.87
C GLY A 13 17.45 -12.00 -3.74
N ASP A 14 18.34 -12.85 -3.27
CA ASP A 14 18.11 -13.79 -2.17
C ASP A 14 17.52 -13.08 -0.92
N LYS A 15 18.00 -11.86 -0.63
CA LYS A 15 17.50 -11.04 0.48
C LYS A 15 16.01 -10.74 0.36
N GLY A 16 15.51 -10.42 -0.84
CA GLY A 16 14.09 -10.20 -1.08
C GLY A 16 13.27 -11.47 -0.90
N LEU A 17 13.74 -12.59 -1.48
CA LEU A 17 13.09 -13.89 -1.34
C LEU A 17 13.03 -14.36 0.12
N MET A 18 14.10 -14.14 0.90
CA MET A 18 14.13 -14.53 2.31
C MET A 18 13.11 -13.79 3.17
N ASN A 19 12.59 -12.65 2.76
CA ASN A 19 11.49 -11.99 3.49
C ASN A 19 10.22 -12.84 3.51
N TYR A 20 10.00 -13.69 2.52
CA TYR A 20 8.85 -14.62 2.51
C TYR A 20 8.89 -15.65 3.64
N THR A 21 10.06 -15.91 4.23
CA THR A 21 10.15 -16.79 5.41
C THR A 21 9.49 -16.22 6.67
N LYS A 22 9.05 -14.98 6.65
CA LYS A 22 8.22 -14.37 7.70
C LYS A 22 6.76 -14.82 7.62
N LEU A 23 6.34 -15.36 6.49
CA LEU A 23 5.00 -15.89 6.30
C LEU A 23 4.89 -17.31 6.86
N PRO A 24 3.72 -17.73 7.35
CA PRO A 24 3.48 -19.11 7.80
C PRO A 24 3.83 -20.13 6.72
N ASN A 25 4.38 -21.26 7.14
CA ASN A 25 4.68 -22.41 6.28
C ASN A 25 5.68 -22.20 5.16
N ILE A 26 6.35 -21.05 5.08
CA ILE A 26 7.39 -20.78 4.07
C ILE A 26 8.79 -20.98 4.66
N THR A 27 9.41 -22.10 4.31
CA THR A 27 10.81 -22.39 4.66
C THR A 27 11.77 -21.65 3.74
N LYS A 28 13.06 -21.58 4.11
CA LYS A 28 14.12 -21.00 3.25
C LYS A 28 14.19 -21.69 1.88
N LYS A 29 13.98 -23.02 1.83
CA LYS A 29 13.94 -23.77 0.58
C LYS A 29 12.76 -23.31 -0.28
N ILE A 30 11.56 -23.32 0.26
CA ILE A 30 10.34 -22.84 -0.43
C ILE A 30 10.52 -21.41 -0.91
N ALA A 31 11.10 -20.52 -0.10
CA ALA A 31 11.32 -19.14 -0.50
C ALA A 31 12.26 -19.03 -1.73
N ARG A 32 13.27 -19.91 -1.84
CA ARG A 32 14.19 -19.95 -2.99
C ARG A 32 13.61 -20.62 -4.23
N ASP A 33 12.65 -21.52 -4.06
CA ASP A 33 11.97 -22.21 -5.16
C ASP A 33 10.90 -21.32 -5.84
N ARG A 34 10.68 -20.11 -5.31
CA ARG A 34 9.71 -19.15 -5.86
C ARG A 34 10.24 -18.50 -7.13
N ILE A 35 9.38 -18.38 -8.11
CA ILE A 35 9.65 -17.67 -9.37
C ILE A 35 8.75 -16.45 -9.50
N ALA A 36 9.12 -15.53 -10.39
CA ALA A 36 8.32 -14.35 -10.67
C ALA A 36 7.01 -14.71 -11.37
N VAL A 37 5.91 -14.20 -10.83
CA VAL A 37 4.55 -14.31 -11.39
C VAL A 37 4.03 -12.90 -11.63
N GLY A 38 3.56 -12.61 -12.84
CA GLY A 38 3.10 -11.27 -13.18
C GLY A 38 4.17 -10.20 -13.00
N CYS A 39 3.82 -9.10 -12.31
CA CYS A 39 4.70 -7.92 -12.24
C CYS A 39 5.88 -8.07 -11.28
N HIS A 40 5.66 -8.39 -10.02
CA HIS A 40 6.70 -8.54 -8.99
C HIS A 40 6.38 -9.61 -7.94
N TRP A 41 5.28 -10.31 -8.09
CA TRP A 41 4.90 -11.36 -7.18
C TRP A 41 5.75 -12.60 -7.40
N MET A 42 5.88 -13.39 -6.36
CA MET A 42 6.66 -14.61 -6.38
C MET A 42 5.80 -15.76 -5.90
N ALA A 43 5.81 -16.87 -6.62
CA ALA A 43 5.07 -18.07 -6.26
C ALA A 43 5.86 -19.34 -6.55
N VAL A 44 5.53 -20.43 -5.86
CA VAL A 44 6.08 -21.77 -6.14
C VAL A 44 5.20 -22.45 -7.19
N PRO A 45 5.75 -22.74 -8.40
CA PRO A 45 4.98 -23.40 -9.44
C PRO A 45 4.39 -24.74 -8.98
N GLY A 46 3.14 -24.98 -9.34
CA GLY A 46 2.43 -26.22 -9.02
C GLY A 46 1.96 -26.38 -7.57
N LYS A 47 2.38 -25.53 -6.64
CA LYS A 47 2.12 -25.68 -5.20
C LYS A 47 1.44 -24.49 -4.55
N GLU A 48 1.62 -23.32 -5.11
CA GLU A 48 1.13 -22.07 -4.53
C GLU A 48 0.03 -21.45 -5.37
N TYR A 49 -1.11 -21.21 -4.74
CA TYR A 49 -2.12 -20.31 -5.26
C TYR A 49 -1.81 -18.90 -4.77
N SER A 50 -1.35 -18.05 -5.68
CA SER A 50 -0.99 -16.67 -5.39
C SER A 50 -1.99 -15.73 -6.09
N LEU A 51 -2.90 -15.15 -5.32
CA LEU A 51 -3.88 -14.20 -5.85
C LEU A 51 -3.26 -12.80 -5.89
N ASN A 52 -2.67 -12.46 -7.04
CA ASN A 52 -2.01 -11.20 -7.29
C ASN A 52 -3.01 -10.09 -7.60
N ASP A 53 -2.65 -8.84 -7.30
CA ASP A 53 -3.41 -7.62 -7.67
C ASP A 53 -4.88 -7.63 -7.23
N CYS A 54 -5.25 -8.46 -6.26
CA CYS A 54 -6.64 -8.67 -5.92
C CYS A 54 -7.28 -7.48 -5.21
N VAL A 55 -6.58 -6.81 -4.30
CA VAL A 55 -7.14 -5.69 -3.53
C VAL A 55 -6.11 -4.58 -3.31
N LYS A 56 -6.59 -3.35 -3.34
CA LYS A 56 -5.76 -2.16 -3.14
C LYS A 56 -6.37 -1.18 -2.15
N ILE A 57 -5.55 -0.70 -1.22
CA ILE A 57 -5.90 0.40 -0.32
C ILE A 57 -5.41 1.71 -0.93
N ASN A 58 -6.31 2.68 -1.09
CA ASN A 58 -5.93 4.06 -1.38
C ASN A 58 -5.40 4.71 -0.11
N VAL A 59 -4.08 4.56 0.14
CA VAL A 59 -3.43 5.05 1.37
C VAL A 59 -3.44 6.57 1.42
N ALA A 60 -3.42 7.24 0.25
CA ALA A 60 -3.58 8.70 0.19
C ALA A 60 -4.98 9.13 0.65
N LYS A 61 -6.03 8.33 0.38
CA LYS A 61 -7.38 8.60 0.91
C LYS A 61 -7.46 8.34 2.41
N VAL A 62 -6.80 7.29 2.91
CA VAL A 62 -6.69 7.05 4.36
C VAL A 62 -6.05 8.26 5.05
N TYR A 63 -4.97 8.81 4.46
CA TYR A 63 -4.33 10.02 4.96
C TYR A 63 -5.26 11.24 4.90
N ASP A 64 -5.93 11.49 3.78
CA ASP A 64 -6.88 12.61 3.59
C ASP A 64 -7.99 12.58 4.66
N LEU A 65 -8.58 11.42 4.91
CA LEU A 65 -9.59 11.25 5.95
C LEU A 65 -9.02 11.49 7.35
N SER A 66 -7.81 11.01 7.62
CA SER A 66 -7.15 11.19 8.92
C SER A 66 -6.82 12.65 9.21
N PHE A 67 -6.33 13.38 8.20
CA PHE A 67 -6.05 14.80 8.34
C PHE A 67 -7.35 15.59 8.59
N ARG A 68 -8.41 15.31 7.83
CA ARG A 68 -9.72 15.95 8.03
C ARG A 68 -10.31 15.67 9.40
N GLU A 69 -10.31 14.42 9.83
CA GLU A 69 -10.80 14.05 11.17
C GLU A 69 -10.03 14.79 12.26
N MET A 70 -8.70 14.86 12.18
CA MET A 70 -7.90 15.63 13.12
C MET A 70 -8.30 17.11 13.18
N MET A 71 -8.51 17.73 11.99
CA MET A 71 -8.84 19.15 11.90
C MET A 71 -10.29 19.46 12.28
N ASP A 72 -11.21 18.54 12.02
CA ASP A 72 -12.64 18.71 12.39
C ASP A 72 -12.84 18.66 13.91
N HIS A 73 -11.93 17.98 14.65
CA HIS A 73 -11.93 17.90 16.11
C HIS A 73 -10.82 18.73 16.78
N LYS A 74 -10.31 19.77 16.11
CA LYS A 74 -9.20 20.60 16.61
C LYS A 74 -9.53 21.36 17.90
N ASP A 75 -10.80 21.66 18.15
CA ASP A 75 -11.25 22.36 19.34
C ASP A 75 -11.32 21.45 20.58
N GLU A 76 -11.36 20.13 20.36
CA GLU A 76 -11.32 19.12 21.43
C GLU A 76 -9.90 18.73 21.78
N GLU A 77 -9.03 18.65 20.78
CA GLU A 77 -7.63 18.27 20.97
C GLU A 77 -6.73 18.96 19.92
N VAL A 78 -5.64 19.55 20.39
CA VAL A 78 -4.71 20.32 19.55
C VAL A 78 -4.13 19.45 18.42
N PRO A 79 -4.18 19.92 17.16
CA PRO A 79 -3.55 19.22 16.03
C PRO A 79 -2.04 19.02 16.25
N SER A 80 -1.57 17.81 16.02
CA SER A 80 -0.15 17.47 16.10
C SER A 80 0.20 16.34 15.15
N MET A 81 1.50 16.12 14.90
CA MET A 81 1.95 14.98 14.08
C MET A 81 1.60 13.65 14.74
N GLU A 82 1.74 13.55 16.05
CA GLU A 82 1.43 12.36 16.84
C GLU A 82 -0.05 11.99 16.70
N ARG A 83 -0.92 13.00 16.82
CA ARG A 83 -2.37 12.82 16.68
C ARG A 83 -2.73 12.38 15.26
N LEU A 84 -2.20 13.06 14.24
CA LEU A 84 -2.41 12.68 12.83
C LEU A 84 -2.01 11.23 12.58
N LEU A 85 -0.83 10.83 13.05
CA LEU A 85 -0.35 9.46 12.89
C LEU A 85 -1.18 8.45 13.68
N SER A 86 -1.68 8.81 14.85
CA SER A 86 -2.57 7.94 15.64
C SER A 86 -3.87 7.64 14.89
N ILE A 87 -4.50 8.67 14.35
CA ILE A 87 -5.73 8.54 13.55
C ILE A 87 -5.44 7.75 12.26
N PHE A 88 -4.36 8.07 11.56
CA PHE A 88 -3.93 7.37 10.35
C PHE A 88 -3.71 5.86 10.58
N LYS A 89 -3.01 5.51 11.66
CA LYS A 89 -2.78 4.10 12.05
C LYS A 89 -4.09 3.37 12.29
N ARG A 90 -5.02 3.99 12.99
CA ARG A 90 -6.34 3.41 13.26
C ARG A 90 -7.14 3.15 11.98
N HIS A 91 -7.20 4.12 11.07
CA HIS A 91 -7.89 3.95 9.80
C HIS A 91 -7.21 2.92 8.90
N LEU A 92 -5.88 2.95 8.80
CA LEU A 92 -5.13 2.01 7.99
C LEU A 92 -5.32 0.56 8.49
N LYS A 93 -5.21 0.37 9.81
CA LYS A 93 -5.45 -0.94 10.43
C LYS A 93 -6.86 -1.45 10.14
N ARG A 94 -7.87 -0.57 10.32
CA ARG A 94 -9.26 -0.94 10.02
C ARG A 94 -9.48 -1.29 8.54
N ALA A 95 -8.85 -0.58 7.62
CA ALA A 95 -8.90 -0.90 6.20
C ALA A 95 -8.33 -2.29 5.90
N VAL A 96 -7.19 -2.65 6.51
CA VAL A 96 -6.60 -4.00 6.38
C VAL A 96 -7.53 -5.08 6.92
N GLU A 97 -8.12 -4.88 8.10
CA GLU A 97 -9.07 -5.81 8.73
C GLU A 97 -10.29 -6.08 7.84
N VAL A 98 -10.92 -5.01 7.33
CA VAL A 98 -12.11 -5.12 6.46
C VAL A 98 -11.80 -5.86 5.16
N ILE A 99 -10.63 -5.57 4.58
CA ILE A 99 -10.20 -6.26 3.36
C ILE A 99 -9.91 -7.74 3.62
N ALA A 100 -9.24 -8.06 4.73
CA ALA A 100 -8.99 -9.45 5.12
C ALA A 100 -10.29 -10.24 5.27
N GLU A 101 -11.30 -9.64 5.91
CA GLU A 101 -12.64 -10.24 6.03
C GLU A 101 -13.29 -10.46 4.65
N GLY A 102 -13.25 -9.45 3.77
CA GLY A 102 -13.76 -9.57 2.40
C GLY A 102 -13.05 -10.64 1.57
N LEU A 103 -11.73 -10.75 1.68
CA LEU A 103 -10.94 -11.79 1.02
C LEU A 103 -11.29 -13.18 1.54
N ASN A 104 -11.54 -13.34 2.84
CA ASN A 104 -11.97 -14.60 3.40
C ASN A 104 -13.31 -15.06 2.85
N ILE A 105 -14.27 -14.14 2.74
CA ILE A 105 -15.57 -14.43 2.13
C ILE A 105 -15.40 -14.80 0.65
N HIS A 106 -14.57 -14.08 -0.07
CA HIS A 106 -14.28 -14.35 -1.48
C HIS A 106 -13.68 -15.75 -1.66
N MET A 107 -12.61 -16.07 -0.95
CA MET A 107 -11.92 -17.37 -1.04
C MET A 107 -12.83 -18.54 -0.67
N ALA A 108 -13.68 -18.38 0.33
CA ALA A 108 -14.63 -19.43 0.73
C ALA A 108 -15.68 -19.74 -0.34
N LYS A 109 -15.92 -18.82 -1.28
CA LYS A 109 -16.95 -18.96 -2.32
C LYS A 109 -16.37 -19.19 -3.73
N GLN A 110 -15.11 -18.87 -3.97
CA GLN A 110 -14.52 -18.85 -5.31
C GLN A 110 -14.67 -20.19 -6.04
N GLN A 111 -14.42 -21.31 -5.39
CA GLN A 111 -14.54 -22.64 -6.00
C GLN A 111 -15.95 -22.95 -6.55
N TYR A 112 -17.00 -22.31 -6.01
CA TYR A 112 -18.39 -22.52 -6.45
C TYR A 112 -18.85 -21.51 -7.50
N VAL A 113 -18.22 -20.35 -7.56
CA VAL A 113 -18.64 -19.24 -8.44
C VAL A 113 -17.73 -19.14 -9.66
N THR A 114 -16.42 -19.21 -9.45
CA THR A 114 -15.40 -19.08 -10.50
C THR A 114 -14.23 -20.02 -10.25
N PRO A 115 -14.42 -21.36 -10.40
CA PRO A 115 -13.35 -22.34 -10.20
C PRO A 115 -12.23 -22.16 -11.21
N GLU A 116 -11.00 -22.48 -10.80
CA GLU A 116 -9.78 -22.35 -11.61
C GLU A 116 -9.57 -23.56 -12.53
N LEU A 117 -10.51 -23.82 -13.45
CA LEU A 117 -10.58 -25.07 -14.21
C LEU A 117 -9.28 -25.45 -14.93
N VAL A 118 -8.64 -24.51 -15.62
CA VAL A 118 -7.40 -24.78 -16.35
C VAL A 118 -6.21 -24.90 -15.40
N MET A 119 -6.14 -24.04 -14.39
CA MET A 119 -5.07 -24.08 -13.39
C MET A 119 -5.08 -25.39 -12.62
N ASN A 120 -6.25 -25.92 -12.30
CA ASN A 120 -6.40 -27.21 -11.61
C ASN A 120 -5.68 -28.36 -12.32
N LEU A 121 -5.55 -28.33 -13.65
CA LEU A 121 -4.81 -29.35 -14.41
C LEU A 121 -3.29 -29.27 -14.26
N MET A 122 -2.77 -28.14 -13.75
CA MET A 122 -1.33 -27.86 -13.65
C MET A 122 -0.84 -27.80 -12.20
N MET A 123 -1.73 -27.99 -11.24
CA MET A 123 -1.40 -27.84 -9.81
C MET A 123 -1.43 -29.18 -9.09
N HIS A 124 -0.60 -29.32 -8.07
CA HIS A 124 -0.57 -30.50 -7.23
C HIS A 124 -1.88 -30.64 -6.43
N ASN A 125 -2.23 -31.87 -6.10
CA ASN A 125 -3.35 -32.27 -5.26
C ASN A 125 -4.76 -32.03 -5.84
N THR A 126 -4.92 -31.26 -6.90
CA THR A 126 -6.25 -30.92 -7.45
C THR A 126 -6.96 -32.12 -8.05
N ILE A 127 -6.25 -32.92 -8.87
CA ILE A 127 -6.79 -34.11 -9.53
C ILE A 127 -7.01 -35.22 -8.52
N GLU A 128 -6.05 -35.46 -7.63
CA GLU A 128 -6.08 -36.48 -6.61
C GLU A 128 -7.22 -36.29 -5.60
N THR A 129 -7.50 -35.03 -5.25
CA THR A 129 -8.54 -34.69 -4.28
C THR A 129 -9.88 -34.37 -4.91
N GLY A 130 -9.92 -34.09 -6.22
CA GLY A 130 -11.10 -33.55 -6.89
C GLY A 130 -11.52 -32.18 -6.37
N THR A 131 -10.57 -31.40 -5.87
CA THR A 131 -10.81 -30.10 -5.19
C THR A 131 -10.12 -28.97 -5.95
N ASP A 132 -10.78 -27.83 -6.04
CA ASP A 132 -10.24 -26.64 -6.68
C ASP A 132 -8.98 -26.13 -5.97
N ILE A 133 -8.02 -25.63 -6.73
CA ILE A 133 -6.74 -25.11 -6.22
C ILE A 133 -6.91 -23.99 -5.19
N THR A 134 -7.98 -23.21 -5.28
CA THR A 134 -8.32 -22.17 -4.31
C THR A 134 -8.59 -22.71 -2.90
N VAL A 135 -8.75 -24.03 -2.78
CA VAL A 135 -8.99 -24.75 -1.51
C VAL A 135 -7.81 -25.63 -1.14
N CYS A 136 -7.26 -26.42 -2.11
CA CYS A 136 -6.28 -27.47 -1.82
C CYS A 136 -4.81 -27.09 -2.04
N ALA A 137 -4.50 -25.82 -2.40
CA ALA A 137 -3.13 -25.37 -2.56
C ALA A 137 -2.30 -25.57 -1.27
N GLU A 138 -1.07 -26.07 -1.40
CA GLU A 138 -0.14 -26.25 -0.28
C GLU A 138 0.22 -24.90 0.37
N ILE A 139 0.24 -23.83 -0.42
CA ILE A 139 0.52 -22.46 -0.01
C ILE A 139 -0.52 -21.54 -0.65
N GLN A 140 -1.13 -20.67 0.15
CA GLN A 140 -2.07 -19.67 -0.33
C GLN A 140 -1.62 -18.27 0.09
N THR A 141 -1.26 -17.44 -0.88
CA THR A 141 -0.88 -16.05 -0.67
C THR A 141 -1.84 -15.11 -1.38
N LEU A 142 -2.35 -14.12 -0.65
CA LEU A 142 -3.29 -13.13 -1.14
C LEU A 142 -2.63 -11.75 -1.07
N CYS A 143 -2.59 -11.03 -2.18
CA CYS A 143 -1.99 -9.70 -2.15
C CYS A 143 -2.92 -8.66 -1.54
N LEU A 144 -2.32 -7.73 -0.82
CA LEU A 144 -2.94 -6.49 -0.37
C LEU A 144 -1.99 -5.34 -0.68
N ASP A 145 -2.34 -4.55 -1.68
CA ASP A 145 -1.50 -3.46 -2.17
C ASP A 145 -1.88 -2.12 -1.56
N GLY A 146 -0.88 -1.29 -1.29
CA GLY A 146 -1.04 0.12 -1.00
C GLY A 146 -0.76 0.99 -2.22
N ALA A 147 -1.53 2.04 -2.43
CA ALA A 147 -1.29 3.06 -3.45
C ALA A 147 -1.16 4.44 -2.81
N GLY A 148 -0.30 5.30 -3.36
CA GLY A 148 -0.12 6.68 -2.91
C GLY A 148 0.98 6.87 -1.86
N LEU A 149 1.97 5.97 -1.78
CA LEU A 149 3.08 6.07 -0.83
C LEU A 149 3.80 7.41 -0.93
N ALA A 150 4.20 7.82 -2.14
CA ALA A 150 4.93 9.08 -2.36
C ALA A 150 4.10 10.29 -1.93
N THR A 151 2.81 10.33 -2.28
CA THR A 151 1.90 11.42 -1.89
C THR A 151 1.81 11.57 -0.37
N VAL A 152 1.69 10.47 0.38
CA VAL A 152 1.59 10.52 1.84
C VAL A 152 2.94 10.84 2.47
N ALA A 153 4.02 10.23 2.02
CA ALA A 153 5.37 10.47 2.53
C ALA A 153 5.78 11.93 2.35
N ASP A 154 5.58 12.48 1.16
CA ASP A 154 5.88 13.87 0.84
C ASP A 154 4.97 14.85 1.60
N SER A 155 3.70 14.48 1.82
CA SER A 155 2.78 15.28 2.63
C SER A 155 3.22 15.36 4.10
N LEU A 156 3.62 14.25 4.69
CA LEU A 156 4.14 14.21 6.06
C LEU A 156 5.48 14.95 6.16
N ALA A 157 6.36 14.82 5.18
CA ALA A 157 7.61 15.56 5.11
C ALA A 157 7.38 17.08 5.01
N ALA A 158 6.44 17.52 4.18
CA ALA A 158 6.07 18.92 4.05
C ALA A 158 5.49 19.49 5.35
N ILE A 159 4.63 18.74 6.05
CA ILE A 159 4.12 19.13 7.37
C ILE A 159 5.27 19.23 8.38
N GLU A 160 6.10 18.19 8.49
CA GLU A 160 7.24 18.18 9.42
C GLU A 160 8.16 19.37 9.17
N GLN A 161 8.47 19.66 7.91
CA GLN A 161 9.37 20.74 7.56
C GLN A 161 8.72 22.11 7.75
N ARG A 162 7.55 22.36 7.15
CA ARG A 162 6.98 23.71 7.05
C ARG A 162 6.12 24.12 8.23
N VAL A 163 5.42 23.17 8.83
CA VAL A 163 4.53 23.45 10.01
C VAL A 163 5.32 23.30 11.31
N ILE A 164 6.06 22.20 11.47
CA ILE A 164 6.64 21.85 12.77
C ILE A 164 8.02 22.49 12.94
N LYS A 165 8.97 22.27 12.01
CA LYS A 165 10.36 22.73 12.14
C LYS A 165 10.53 24.21 11.81
N GLU A 166 10.06 24.64 10.65
CA GLU A 166 10.23 26.01 10.15
C GLU A 166 9.14 26.97 10.65
N LYS A 167 7.99 26.45 11.11
CA LYS A 167 6.85 27.23 11.60
C LYS A 167 6.39 28.31 10.62
N ARG A 168 6.40 27.98 9.33
CA ARG A 168 5.96 28.87 8.24
C ARG A 168 4.46 28.86 8.00
N LEU A 169 3.76 27.82 8.51
CA LEU A 169 2.33 27.65 8.48
C LEU A 169 1.86 27.12 9.82
N THR A 170 0.66 27.51 10.23
CA THR A 170 -0.07 26.81 11.28
C THR A 170 -0.87 25.63 10.69
N TRP A 171 -1.40 24.77 11.54
CA TRP A 171 -2.29 23.69 11.11
C TRP A 171 -3.58 24.24 10.47
N GLU A 172 -4.12 25.33 11.01
CA GLU A 172 -5.31 26.00 10.50
C GLU A 172 -5.09 26.62 9.13
N GLU A 173 -3.94 27.28 8.92
CA GLU A 173 -3.58 27.86 7.62
C GLU A 173 -3.37 26.75 6.59
N LEU A 174 -2.77 25.63 6.98
CA LEU A 174 -2.64 24.48 6.10
C LEU A 174 -4.01 23.89 5.73
N ASP A 175 -4.90 23.69 6.70
CA ASP A 175 -6.25 23.18 6.46
C ASP A 175 -7.04 24.10 5.52
N GLN A 176 -6.99 25.42 5.75
CA GLN A 176 -7.68 26.40 4.90
C GLN A 176 -7.20 26.35 3.45
N VAL A 177 -5.88 26.28 3.23
CA VAL A 177 -5.33 26.28 1.87
C VAL A 177 -5.60 24.95 1.16
N LEU A 178 -5.65 23.82 1.87
CA LEU A 178 -6.03 22.53 1.31
C LEU A 178 -7.54 22.50 0.96
N LYS A 179 -8.41 23.03 1.83
CA LYS A 179 -9.86 23.14 1.56
C LYS A 179 -10.16 24.02 0.37
N SER A 180 -9.41 25.12 0.18
CA SER A 180 -9.55 25.98 -1.00
C SER A 180 -8.85 25.44 -2.25
N ASN A 181 -8.25 24.26 -2.20
CA ASN A 181 -7.49 23.67 -3.30
C ASN A 181 -6.39 24.60 -3.83
N PHE A 182 -5.70 25.30 -2.91
CA PHE A 182 -4.65 26.30 -3.21
C PHE A 182 -5.12 27.49 -4.05
N GLU A 183 -6.38 27.90 -3.94
CA GLU A 183 -6.93 29.00 -4.72
C GLU A 183 -6.24 30.34 -4.44
N GLY A 184 -6.10 31.14 -5.50
CA GLY A 184 -5.56 32.51 -5.45
C GLY A 184 -4.02 32.58 -5.30
N VAL A 185 -3.51 33.80 -5.37
CA VAL A 185 -2.05 34.04 -5.33
C VAL A 185 -1.39 33.54 -4.03
N LYS A 186 -2.08 33.73 -2.89
CA LYS A 186 -1.59 33.25 -1.58
C LYS A 186 -1.57 31.73 -1.55
N GLY A 187 -2.64 31.07 -2.02
CA GLY A 187 -2.74 29.62 -2.09
C GLY A 187 -1.62 29.01 -2.96
N GLU A 188 -1.41 29.56 -4.15
CA GLU A 188 -0.36 29.09 -5.06
C GLU A 188 1.07 29.28 -4.47
N ARG A 189 1.34 30.39 -3.79
CA ARG A 189 2.63 30.59 -3.08
C ARG A 189 2.84 29.54 -2.00
N ILE A 190 1.82 29.23 -1.21
CA ILE A 190 1.89 28.18 -0.18
C ILE A 190 2.09 26.81 -0.84
N ARG A 191 1.38 26.51 -1.92
CA ARG A 191 1.54 25.27 -2.68
C ARG A 191 2.98 25.07 -3.16
N LEU A 192 3.58 26.10 -3.77
CA LEU A 192 4.97 26.05 -4.22
C LEU A 192 5.96 25.87 -3.06
N MET A 193 5.71 26.52 -1.93
CA MET A 193 6.51 26.33 -0.73
C MET A 193 6.42 24.90 -0.20
N LEU A 194 5.22 24.31 -0.11
CA LEU A 194 5.02 22.92 0.28
C LEU A 194 5.70 21.98 -0.70
N LYS A 195 5.54 22.21 -2.01
CA LYS A 195 6.14 21.41 -3.08
C LYS A 195 7.67 21.45 -3.07
N SER A 196 8.29 22.49 -2.55
CA SER A 196 9.75 22.63 -2.40
C SER A 196 10.30 21.99 -1.13
N SER A 197 9.50 21.25 -0.38
CA SER A 197 9.97 20.48 0.78
C SER A 197 10.79 19.25 0.35
N GLU A 198 11.54 18.67 1.27
CA GLU A 198 12.28 17.44 1.01
C GLU A 198 11.33 16.31 0.63
N ARG A 199 11.67 15.57 -0.44
CA ARG A 199 10.76 14.61 -1.06
C ARG A 199 11.33 13.19 -1.07
N TYR A 200 10.45 12.22 -1.25
CA TYR A 200 10.80 10.83 -1.49
C TYR A 200 11.64 10.66 -2.75
N CYS A 201 12.57 9.72 -2.74
CA CYS A 201 13.56 9.42 -3.79
C CYS A 201 14.68 10.47 -3.98
N GLN A 202 14.93 11.33 -2.99
CA GLN A 202 16.06 12.26 -3.04
C GLN A 202 17.33 11.71 -2.35
N GLY A 203 17.22 10.62 -1.59
CA GLY A 203 18.32 10.02 -0.82
C GLY A 203 18.50 10.68 0.56
N ASN A 204 18.13 9.96 1.60
CA ASN A 204 18.18 10.39 3.01
C ASN A 204 17.34 11.63 3.38
N SER A 205 16.37 11.99 2.55
CA SER A 205 15.45 13.09 2.79
C SER A 205 14.41 12.76 3.89
N LEU A 206 13.65 13.78 4.32
CA LEU A 206 12.47 13.57 5.16
C LEU A 206 11.43 12.70 4.44
N GLY A 207 11.22 12.89 3.13
CA GLY A 207 10.34 12.06 2.33
C GLY A 207 10.75 10.59 2.32
N ASP A 208 12.06 10.30 2.23
CA ASP A 208 12.59 8.93 2.30
C ASP A 208 12.36 8.29 3.66
N LYS A 209 12.55 9.03 4.74
CA LYS A 209 12.29 8.55 6.13
C LYS A 209 10.81 8.22 6.34
N TRP A 210 9.92 9.10 5.87
CA TRP A 210 8.48 8.85 5.95
C TRP A 210 8.03 7.68 5.07
N ALA A 211 8.60 7.53 3.87
CA ALA A 211 8.31 6.39 3.00
C ALA A 211 8.75 5.05 3.63
N ASP A 212 9.93 4.99 4.24
CA ASP A 212 10.39 3.81 4.98
C ASP A 212 9.44 3.49 6.15
N TYR A 213 9.10 4.50 6.95
CA TYR A 213 8.16 4.36 8.06
C TYR A 213 6.80 3.82 7.62
N LEU A 214 6.19 4.43 6.59
CA LEU A 214 4.88 4.04 6.07
C LEU A 214 4.92 2.63 5.47
N SER A 215 6.00 2.29 4.76
CA SER A 215 6.16 0.97 4.16
C SER A 215 6.25 -0.13 5.21
N ARG A 216 7.00 0.10 6.30
CA ARG A 216 7.09 -0.83 7.42
C ARG A 216 5.76 -0.98 8.15
N LEU A 217 5.11 0.15 8.47
CA LEU A 217 3.81 0.16 9.14
C LEU A 217 2.76 -0.62 8.35
N PHE A 218 2.67 -0.38 7.05
CA PHE A 218 1.75 -1.08 6.18
C PHE A 218 2.06 -2.58 6.11
N ALA A 219 3.33 -2.93 5.89
CA ALA A 219 3.77 -4.32 5.85
C ALA A 219 3.46 -5.05 7.17
N ASP A 220 3.71 -4.41 8.30
CA ASP A 220 3.44 -5.00 9.62
C ASP A 220 1.95 -5.26 9.83
N TYR A 221 1.08 -4.34 9.43
CA TYR A 221 -0.37 -4.55 9.54
C TYR A 221 -0.87 -5.66 8.62
N VAL A 222 -0.36 -5.74 7.40
CA VAL A 222 -0.76 -6.77 6.43
C VAL A 222 -0.26 -8.15 6.83
N VAL A 223 1.04 -8.30 7.13
CA VAL A 223 1.65 -9.60 7.43
C VAL A 223 1.11 -10.19 8.74
N ASN A 224 0.84 -9.33 9.73
CA ASN A 224 0.34 -9.77 11.04
C ASN A 224 -1.19 -9.89 11.10
N GLN A 225 -1.91 -9.59 10.01
CA GLN A 225 -3.35 -9.78 9.97
C GLN A 225 -3.68 -11.28 9.92
N PRO A 226 -4.39 -11.81 10.91
CA PRO A 226 -4.77 -13.22 10.92
C PRO A 226 -5.67 -13.57 9.73
N MET A 227 -5.35 -14.69 9.09
CA MET A 227 -6.15 -15.27 8.01
C MET A 227 -6.48 -16.73 8.34
N PRO A 228 -7.71 -17.22 8.06
CA PRO A 228 -8.09 -18.61 8.30
C PRO A 228 -7.40 -19.57 7.30
N GLU A 229 -7.42 -20.86 7.65
CA GLU A 229 -7.02 -21.96 6.77
C GLU A 229 -5.56 -21.88 6.28
N GLY A 230 -4.66 -21.21 7.05
CA GLY A 230 -3.24 -21.11 6.72
C GLY A 230 -2.93 -20.12 5.58
N ARG A 231 -3.90 -19.35 5.12
CA ARG A 231 -3.69 -18.26 4.15
C ARG A 231 -2.83 -17.16 4.73
N CYS A 232 -2.09 -16.46 3.87
CA CYS A 232 -1.27 -15.31 4.27
C CYS A 232 -1.59 -14.11 3.41
N LEU A 233 -1.62 -12.92 4.02
CA LEU A 233 -1.59 -11.67 3.25
C LEU A 233 -0.14 -11.28 2.94
N VAL A 234 0.09 -10.81 1.71
CA VAL A 234 1.38 -10.32 1.24
C VAL A 234 1.24 -8.84 0.88
N PRO A 235 1.99 -7.95 1.54
CA PRO A 235 1.94 -6.52 1.25
C PRO A 235 2.66 -6.19 -0.05
N GLY A 236 2.11 -5.27 -0.82
CA GLY A 236 2.76 -4.65 -1.97
C GLY A 236 2.52 -3.16 -2.02
N TRP A 237 3.41 -2.42 -2.70
CA TRP A 237 3.16 -1.04 -3.09
C TRP A 237 3.05 -0.96 -4.59
N PHE A 238 1.97 -0.37 -5.06
CA PHE A 238 1.63 -0.40 -6.47
C PHE A 238 1.32 0.99 -7.00
N SER A 239 2.01 1.35 -8.10
CA SER A 239 1.74 2.57 -8.85
C SER A 239 1.38 2.17 -10.28
N TRP A 240 0.12 2.29 -10.66
CA TRP A 240 -0.36 1.95 -12.01
C TRP A 240 -1.50 2.91 -12.43
N SER A 241 -2.18 2.60 -13.54
CA SER A 241 -3.25 3.46 -14.08
C SER A 241 -4.38 3.81 -13.09
N ASN A 242 -4.64 2.94 -12.10
CA ASN A 242 -5.67 3.20 -11.07
C ASN A 242 -5.34 4.37 -10.14
N THR A 243 -4.09 4.83 -10.08
CA THR A 243 -3.72 6.05 -9.35
C THR A 243 -4.49 7.27 -9.83
N ILE A 244 -4.88 7.30 -11.11
CA ILE A 244 -5.74 8.35 -11.69
C ILE A 244 -7.12 8.34 -11.03
N VAL A 245 -7.78 7.17 -10.99
CA VAL A 245 -9.12 7.02 -10.42
C VAL A 245 -9.10 7.21 -8.90
N MET A 246 -8.10 6.65 -8.24
CA MET A 246 -7.91 6.82 -6.78
C MET A 246 -7.67 8.28 -6.41
N GLY A 247 -6.92 9.02 -7.22
CA GLY A 247 -6.65 10.43 -7.00
C GLY A 247 -7.90 11.30 -7.03
N LYS A 248 -8.90 10.94 -7.86
CA LYS A 248 -10.18 11.68 -7.92
C LYS A 248 -10.93 11.72 -6.57
N GLN A 249 -10.66 10.77 -5.69
CA GLN A 249 -11.31 10.66 -4.38
C GLN A 249 -10.54 11.38 -3.26
N VAL A 250 -9.36 11.93 -3.55
CA VAL A 250 -8.46 12.55 -2.57
C VAL A 250 -8.46 14.06 -2.73
N GLY A 251 -8.63 14.79 -1.64
CA GLY A 251 -8.53 16.25 -1.59
C GLY A 251 -7.15 16.78 -1.96
N ALA A 252 -6.94 18.08 -1.89
CA ALA A 252 -5.60 18.64 -1.99
C ALA A 252 -4.72 18.14 -0.83
N THR A 253 -3.44 17.92 -1.10
CA THR A 253 -2.51 17.33 -0.14
C THR A 253 -1.27 18.19 0.11
N PRO A 254 -0.65 18.14 1.30
CA PRO A 254 0.49 18.99 1.67
C PRO A 254 1.75 18.84 0.82
N ASP A 255 1.85 17.80 0.01
CA ASP A 255 2.92 17.66 -1.00
C ASP A 255 2.76 18.63 -2.20
N GLY A 256 1.69 19.45 -2.19
CA GLY A 256 1.36 20.44 -3.23
C GLY A 256 0.53 19.88 -4.38
N ARG A 257 -0.10 18.72 -4.20
CA ARG A 257 -1.00 18.08 -5.16
C ARG A 257 -2.39 18.71 -5.08
N PHE A 258 -2.98 19.04 -6.22
CA PHE A 258 -4.37 19.50 -6.30
C PHE A 258 -5.36 18.37 -6.03
N ALA A 259 -6.54 18.75 -5.51
CA ALA A 259 -7.64 17.82 -5.34
C ALA A 259 -8.01 17.14 -6.67
N GLY A 260 -8.29 15.85 -6.61
CA GLY A 260 -8.73 15.08 -7.78
C GLY A 260 -7.64 14.70 -8.78
N THR A 261 -6.40 15.18 -8.64
CA THR A 261 -5.28 14.76 -9.51
C THR A 261 -4.74 13.38 -9.12
N PRO A 262 -4.00 12.66 -9.98
CA PRO A 262 -3.42 11.36 -9.65
C PRO A 262 -2.59 11.36 -8.36
N ILE A 263 -2.56 10.22 -7.66
CA ILE A 263 -1.77 9.98 -6.45
C ILE A 263 -0.51 9.18 -6.77
#